data_456d4c6fd15e035eebdf64ad4c40d348
#
_entry.id   456d4c6fd15e035eebdf64ad4c40d348
#
_cell.length_a   1.000
_cell.length_b   1.000
_cell.length_c   1.000
_cell.angle_alpha   90.00
_cell.angle_beta   90.00
_cell.angle_gamma   90.00
#
_symmetry.space_group_name_H-M   'P 1'
#
loop_
_entity.id
_entity.type
_entity.pdbx_description
1 polymer ?
#
loop_
_entity_poly.entity_id
_entity_poly.type
_entity_poly.pdbx_seq_one_letter_code
_entity_poly.pdbx_strand_id
1 'polypeptide(L)'
;MQFARKYRKRIWAVRYAKPLYAFYNLFIATLRKVRFVVRYIPITPIEKIVKETLFDCKMCGNCILSSTGMSCPMNCPKDIRNGPCGGVREDGGCEVIHDMPCVWVLAYKGNVNMNNYENNFQPPLEHTQIGSSSWLKEIEKTQP
;
A
#
# COMPACT_ATOMS: atom_id res chain seq x y z
N MET A 1 -10.14 19.89 -11.53
CA MET A 1 -10.31 20.01 -10.07
C MET A 1 -11.09 18.85 -9.41
N GLN A 2 -12.03 18.19 -10.08
CA GLN A 2 -12.77 17.01 -9.55
C GLN A 2 -11.87 15.80 -9.27
N PHE A 3 -10.87 15.57 -10.10
CA PHE A 3 -9.86 14.53 -10.00
C PHE A 3 -9.16 14.50 -8.62
N ALA A 4 -8.62 15.63 -8.16
CA ALA A 4 -7.92 15.72 -6.89
C ALA A 4 -8.82 15.44 -5.68
N ARG A 5 -10.15 15.70 -5.82
CA ARG A 5 -11.12 15.51 -4.74
C ARG A 5 -11.45 14.03 -4.53
N LYS A 6 -11.68 13.28 -5.64
CA LYS A 6 -12.03 11.85 -5.62
C LYS A 6 -10.89 10.98 -5.10
N TYR A 7 -9.64 11.28 -5.50
CA TYR A 7 -8.46 10.48 -5.13
C TYR A 7 -7.60 11.14 -4.05
N ARG A 8 -8.17 12.07 -3.31
CA ARG A 8 -7.50 12.88 -2.30
C ARG A 8 -6.71 12.05 -1.28
N LYS A 9 -7.26 10.96 -0.78
CA LYS A 9 -6.57 10.11 0.21
C LYS A 9 -5.33 9.41 -0.37
N ARG A 10 -5.39 8.94 -1.62
CA ARG A 10 -4.24 8.32 -2.29
C ARG A 10 -3.09 9.33 -2.50
N ILE A 11 -3.44 10.52 -2.97
CA ILE A 11 -2.47 11.62 -3.18
C ILE A 11 -1.89 12.07 -1.85
N TRP A 12 -2.72 12.16 -0.81
CA TRP A 12 -2.29 12.50 0.54
C TRP A 12 -1.31 11.46 1.10
N ALA A 13 -1.62 10.17 1.00
CA ALA A 13 -0.77 9.10 1.49
C ALA A 13 0.63 9.13 0.83
N VAL A 14 0.68 9.35 -0.47
CA VAL A 14 1.94 9.49 -1.22
C VAL A 14 2.73 10.74 -0.81
N ARG A 15 2.05 11.87 -0.59
CA ARG A 15 2.69 13.11 -0.13
C ARG A 15 3.32 12.95 1.26
N TYR A 16 2.69 12.20 2.14
CA TYR A 16 3.16 11.94 3.49
C TYR A 16 3.76 10.52 3.64
N ALA A 17 4.29 9.96 2.57
CA ALA A 17 4.79 8.58 2.56
C ALA A 17 5.90 8.35 3.59
N LYS A 18 6.85 9.29 3.74
CA LYS A 18 7.95 9.18 4.71
C LYS A 18 7.47 9.11 6.17
N PRO A 19 6.67 10.05 6.69
CA PRO A 19 6.18 9.95 8.06
C PRO A 19 5.23 8.76 8.27
N LEU A 20 4.41 8.41 7.29
CA LEU A 20 3.55 7.23 7.36
C LEU A 20 4.35 5.93 7.45
N TYR A 21 5.43 5.82 6.69
CA TYR A 21 6.33 4.67 6.74
C TYR A 21 7.06 4.57 8.08
N ALA A 22 7.56 5.68 8.61
CA ALA A 22 8.19 5.72 9.93
C ALA A 22 7.20 5.31 11.04
N PHE A 23 5.97 5.84 11.00
CA PHE A 23 4.91 5.46 11.92
C PHE A 23 4.54 3.97 11.80
N TYR A 24 4.42 3.46 10.59
CA TYR A 24 4.15 2.05 10.32
C TYR A 24 5.22 1.14 10.93
N ASN A 25 6.50 1.45 10.73
CA ASN A 25 7.61 0.67 11.27
C ASN A 25 7.59 0.67 12.82
N LEU A 26 7.35 1.82 13.44
CA LEU A 26 7.21 1.93 14.89
C LEU A 26 6.02 1.11 15.39
N PHE A 27 4.89 1.19 14.71
CA PHE A 27 3.68 0.44 15.04
C PHE A 27 3.92 -1.08 14.96
N ILE A 28 4.51 -1.57 13.87
CA ILE A 28 4.84 -3.00 13.73
C ILE A 28 5.85 -3.45 14.79
N ALA A 29 6.87 -2.64 15.09
CA ALA A 29 7.83 -2.95 16.15
C ALA A 29 7.15 -3.07 17.52
N THR A 30 6.16 -2.24 17.81
CA THR A 30 5.38 -2.30 19.05
C THR A 30 4.50 -3.56 19.09
N LEU A 31 3.81 -3.88 17.99
CA LEU A 31 3.00 -5.10 17.90
C LEU A 31 3.84 -6.38 18.06
N ARG A 32 5.06 -6.39 17.56
CA ARG A 32 6.01 -7.51 17.76
C ARG A 32 6.33 -7.74 19.25
N LYS A 33 6.50 -6.66 20.02
CA LYS A 33 6.77 -6.74 21.49
C LYS A 33 5.57 -7.30 22.26
N VAL A 34 4.35 -6.96 21.85
CA VAL A 34 3.11 -7.40 22.53
C VAL A 34 2.43 -8.57 21.83
N ARG A 35 3.21 -9.36 21.06
CA ARG A 35 2.74 -10.48 20.23
C ARG A 35 1.76 -11.42 20.93
N PHE A 36 1.97 -11.70 22.22
CA PHE A 36 1.08 -12.58 22.98
C PHE A 36 -0.34 -12.02 23.09
N VAL A 37 -0.45 -10.71 23.35
CA VAL A 37 -1.74 -10.02 23.47
C VAL A 37 -2.42 -9.88 22.11
N VAL A 38 -1.64 -9.66 21.06
CA VAL A 38 -2.12 -9.51 19.68
C VAL A 38 -2.88 -10.75 19.17
N ARG A 39 -2.53 -11.95 19.67
CA ARG A 39 -3.21 -13.20 19.33
C ARG A 39 -4.69 -13.24 19.75
N TYR A 40 -5.06 -12.46 20.77
CA TYR A 40 -6.45 -12.40 21.29
C TYR A 40 -7.26 -11.24 20.70
N ILE A 41 -6.62 -10.33 19.96
CA ILE A 41 -7.29 -9.17 19.36
C ILE A 41 -7.63 -9.49 17.89
N PRO A 42 -8.83 -9.16 17.42
CA PRO A 42 -9.20 -9.30 16.02
C PRO A 42 -8.51 -8.23 15.16
N ILE A 43 -7.22 -8.46 14.82
CA ILE A 43 -6.40 -7.49 14.09
C ILE A 43 -6.88 -7.30 12.65
N THR A 44 -7.35 -8.36 12.00
CA THR A 44 -7.77 -8.30 10.60
C THR A 44 -8.84 -7.23 10.31
N PRO A 45 -9.95 -7.12 11.06
CA PRO A 45 -10.92 -6.05 10.83
C PRO A 45 -10.36 -4.66 11.14
N ILE A 46 -9.51 -4.53 12.15
CA ILE A 46 -8.87 -3.25 12.49
C ILE A 46 -7.93 -2.83 11.35
N GLU A 47 -7.08 -3.73 10.87
CA GLU A 47 -6.20 -3.50 9.73
C GLU A 47 -7.00 -3.07 8.49
N LYS A 48 -8.11 -3.76 8.20
CA LYS A 48 -8.99 -3.45 7.08
C LYS A 48 -9.47 -2.01 7.16
N ILE A 49 -10.09 -1.61 8.27
CA ILE A 49 -10.63 -0.26 8.45
C ILE A 49 -9.54 0.80 8.27
N VAL A 50 -8.39 0.63 8.93
CA VAL A 50 -7.29 1.59 8.88
C VAL A 50 -6.73 1.71 7.45
N LYS A 51 -6.47 0.58 6.79
CA LYS A 51 -5.87 0.59 5.45
C LYS A 51 -6.85 1.01 4.35
N GLU A 52 -8.13 0.64 4.45
CA GLU A 52 -9.15 1.12 3.53
C GLU A 52 -9.33 2.63 3.62
N THR A 53 -9.32 3.16 4.84
CA THR A 53 -9.47 4.60 5.07
C THR A 53 -8.28 5.40 4.54
N LEU A 54 -7.05 4.91 4.73
CA LEU A 54 -5.84 5.64 4.36
C LEU A 54 -5.38 5.40 2.92
N PHE A 55 -5.51 4.18 2.41
CA PHE A 55 -4.84 3.75 1.17
C PHE A 55 -5.79 3.14 0.10
N ASP A 56 -7.09 3.10 0.31
CA ASP A 56 -8.02 2.32 -0.52
C ASP A 56 -7.62 0.83 -0.62
N CYS A 57 -7.20 0.24 0.48
CA CYS A 57 -6.69 -1.12 0.51
C CYS A 57 -7.76 -2.14 0.09
N LYS A 58 -7.36 -3.12 -0.72
CA LYS A 58 -8.21 -4.24 -1.17
C LYS A 58 -7.95 -5.53 -0.38
N MET A 59 -7.24 -5.46 0.75
CA MET A 59 -6.93 -6.61 1.61
C MET A 59 -6.39 -7.81 0.83
N CYS A 60 -5.38 -7.59 -0.01
CA CYS A 60 -4.76 -8.66 -0.81
C CYS A 60 -3.90 -9.64 0.00
N GLY A 61 -3.72 -9.38 1.30
CA GLY A 61 -2.98 -10.24 2.22
C GLY A 61 -1.45 -10.23 2.07
N ASN A 62 -0.94 -9.64 0.99
CA ASN A 62 0.50 -9.49 0.75
C ASN A 62 0.81 -8.01 0.48
N CYS A 63 0.96 -7.24 1.56
CA CYS A 63 1.13 -5.81 1.49
C CYS A 63 2.50 -5.41 0.98
N ILE A 64 2.54 -4.52 -0.01
CA ILE A 64 3.76 -3.97 -0.61
C ILE A 64 3.82 -2.44 -0.54
N LEU A 65 3.02 -1.82 0.35
CA LEU A 65 2.97 -0.37 0.49
C LEU A 65 4.33 0.27 0.79
N SER A 66 5.19 -0.42 1.54
CA SER A 66 6.55 0.04 1.86
C SER A 66 7.45 0.17 0.64
N SER A 67 7.24 -0.64 -0.38
CA SER A 67 8.01 -0.62 -1.63
C SER A 67 7.32 0.13 -2.78
N THR A 68 6.09 0.55 -2.58
CA THR A 68 5.31 1.32 -3.57
C THR A 68 4.98 2.74 -3.10
N GLY A 69 5.82 3.30 -2.24
CA GLY A 69 5.67 4.70 -1.79
C GLY A 69 4.31 5.01 -1.19
N MET A 70 3.73 4.07 -0.43
CA MET A 70 2.39 4.17 0.17
C MET A 70 1.24 4.26 -0.87
N SER A 71 1.47 3.89 -2.13
CA SER A 71 0.44 3.75 -3.15
C SER A 71 0.06 2.29 -3.31
N CYS A 72 -1.19 1.94 -3.00
CA CYS A 72 -1.64 0.54 -3.10
C CYS A 72 -1.80 0.11 -4.57
N PRO A 73 -1.02 -0.85 -5.09
CA PRO A 73 -1.08 -1.27 -6.49
C PRO A 73 -2.38 -1.98 -6.86
N MET A 74 -3.11 -2.54 -5.88
CA MET A 74 -4.43 -3.13 -6.10
C MET A 74 -5.50 -2.10 -6.49
N ASN A 75 -5.17 -0.82 -6.51
CA ASN A 75 -6.00 0.25 -7.05
C ASN A 75 -5.81 0.46 -8.56
N CYS A 76 -4.89 -0.27 -9.18
CA CYS A 76 -4.73 -0.27 -10.63
C CYS A 76 -5.90 -1.02 -11.29
N PRO A 77 -6.62 -0.43 -12.26
CA PRO A 77 -7.73 -1.09 -12.93
C PRO A 77 -7.31 -2.25 -13.85
N LYS A 78 -6.01 -2.41 -14.08
CA LYS A 78 -5.41 -3.54 -14.82
C LYS A 78 -4.84 -4.62 -13.90
N ASP A 79 -5.00 -4.47 -12.58
CA ASP A 79 -4.43 -5.36 -11.55
C ASP A 79 -2.91 -5.59 -11.68
N ILE A 80 -2.19 -4.63 -12.28
CA ILE A 80 -0.74 -4.71 -12.44
C ILE A 80 -0.09 -4.52 -11.08
N ARG A 81 0.62 -5.55 -10.63
CA ARG A 81 1.33 -5.56 -9.35
C ARG A 81 2.81 -5.20 -9.48
N ASN A 82 3.39 -5.44 -10.63
CA ASN A 82 4.75 -5.08 -11.00
C ASN A 82 4.72 -4.04 -12.13
N GLY A 83 4.56 -2.76 -11.78
CA GLY A 83 4.61 -1.67 -12.77
C GLY A 83 6.05 -1.31 -13.14
N PRO A 84 6.23 -0.32 -14.00
CA PRO A 84 5.24 0.63 -14.49
C PRO A 84 4.31 0.10 -15.57
N CYS A 85 3.11 0.70 -15.67
CA CYS A 85 2.19 0.49 -16.77
C CYS A 85 2.63 1.35 -17.97
N GLY A 86 2.76 0.74 -19.17
CA GLY A 86 3.11 1.45 -20.41
C GLY A 86 2.04 2.41 -20.94
N GLY A 87 0.82 2.36 -20.40
CA GLY A 87 -0.32 3.20 -20.83
C GLY A 87 -0.54 4.43 -19.95
N VAL A 88 0.49 4.96 -19.33
CA VAL A 88 0.39 6.23 -18.58
C VAL A 88 0.25 7.38 -19.57
N ARG A 89 -0.76 8.24 -19.37
CA ARG A 89 -0.94 9.44 -20.16
C ARG A 89 0.08 10.53 -19.82
N GLU A 90 0.28 11.49 -20.72
CA GLU A 90 1.21 12.62 -20.54
C GLU A 90 0.94 13.43 -19.25
N ASP A 91 -0.34 13.53 -18.85
CA ASP A 91 -0.76 14.19 -17.61
C ASP A 91 -0.51 13.37 -16.34
N GLY A 92 0.06 12.17 -16.46
CA GLY A 92 0.25 11.23 -15.37
C GLY A 92 -1.03 10.47 -14.96
N GLY A 93 -2.09 10.55 -15.77
CA GLY A 93 -3.35 9.87 -15.56
C GLY A 93 -3.35 8.41 -16.03
N CYS A 94 -4.38 7.68 -15.63
CA CYS A 94 -4.62 6.31 -16.05
C CYS A 94 -5.26 6.27 -17.45
N GLU A 95 -4.83 5.35 -18.32
CA GLU A 95 -5.44 5.18 -19.63
C GLU A 95 -6.83 4.54 -19.58
N VAL A 96 -7.10 3.71 -18.56
CA VAL A 96 -8.37 3.00 -18.42
C VAL A 96 -9.43 3.88 -17.75
N ILE A 97 -9.07 4.58 -16.70
CA ILE A 97 -9.97 5.47 -15.95
C ILE A 97 -9.46 6.90 -16.10
N HIS A 98 -10.15 7.67 -16.96
CA HIS A 98 -9.69 9.00 -17.37
C HIS A 98 -9.45 9.98 -16.23
N ASP A 99 -10.29 9.93 -15.19
CA ASP A 99 -10.23 10.84 -14.04
C ASP A 99 -9.28 10.36 -12.92
N MET A 100 -8.59 9.25 -13.13
CA MET A 100 -7.74 8.64 -12.09
C MET A 100 -6.26 8.95 -12.31
N PRO A 101 -5.50 9.34 -11.26
CA PRO A 101 -4.05 9.36 -11.35
C PRO A 101 -3.52 7.94 -11.50
N CYS A 102 -2.49 7.76 -12.32
CA CYS A 102 -1.86 6.46 -12.46
C CYS A 102 -1.26 6.02 -11.11
N VAL A 103 -1.62 4.82 -10.66
CA VAL A 103 -1.18 4.25 -9.39
C VAL A 103 0.34 4.11 -9.34
N TRP A 104 0.97 3.80 -10.46
CA TRP A 104 2.41 3.61 -10.55
C TRP A 104 3.19 4.94 -10.62
N VAL A 105 2.60 5.99 -11.18
CA VAL A 105 3.14 7.35 -11.06
C VAL A 105 3.10 7.82 -9.62
N LEU A 106 2.01 7.52 -8.91
CA LEU A 106 1.91 7.81 -7.48
C LEU A 106 2.93 7.00 -6.66
N ALA A 107 3.13 5.71 -7.00
CA ALA A 107 4.13 4.86 -6.36
C ALA A 107 5.55 5.41 -6.52
N TYR A 108 5.91 5.83 -7.73
CA TYR A 108 7.19 6.47 -7.98
C TYR A 108 7.38 7.75 -7.16
N LYS A 109 6.40 8.66 -7.17
CA LYS A 109 6.43 9.89 -6.37
C LYS A 109 6.57 9.61 -4.87
N GLY A 110 5.87 8.59 -4.39
CA GLY A 110 5.96 8.17 -2.99
C GLY A 110 7.33 7.60 -2.62
N ASN A 111 7.94 6.80 -3.50
CA ASN A 111 9.29 6.28 -3.30
C ASN A 111 10.34 7.39 -3.28
N VAL A 112 10.22 8.38 -4.15
CA VAL A 112 11.06 9.60 -4.10
C VAL A 112 10.90 10.30 -2.76
N ASN A 113 9.67 10.50 -2.27
CA ASN A 113 9.40 11.13 -0.98
C ASN A 113 9.95 10.33 0.21
N MET A 114 10.02 9.00 0.10
CA MET A 114 10.56 8.11 1.13
C MET A 114 12.09 7.97 1.05
N ASN A 115 12.74 8.49 0.01
CA ASN A 115 14.15 8.21 -0.35
C ASN A 115 14.39 6.69 -0.52
N ASN A 116 13.39 5.96 -0.96
CA ASN A 116 13.46 4.52 -1.19
C ASN A 116 13.49 4.26 -2.70
N TYR A 117 14.67 3.96 -3.22
CA TYR A 117 14.90 3.70 -4.64
C TYR A 117 15.12 2.21 -4.94
N GLU A 118 14.93 1.34 -3.95
CA GLU A 118 15.06 -0.09 -4.18
C GLU A 118 13.94 -0.59 -5.08
N ASN A 119 14.30 -0.98 -6.29
CA ASN A 119 13.41 -1.71 -7.22
C ASN A 119 13.23 -3.15 -6.73
N ASN A 120 12.53 -3.31 -5.64
CA ASN A 120 12.20 -4.63 -5.13
C ASN A 120 11.18 -5.27 -6.07
N PHE A 121 11.61 -6.34 -6.73
CA PHE A 121 10.71 -7.19 -7.50
C PHE A 121 9.59 -7.70 -6.59
N GLN A 122 8.35 -7.35 -6.93
CA GLN A 122 7.22 -7.71 -6.08
C GLN A 122 6.68 -9.08 -6.48
N PRO A 123 6.39 -9.95 -5.51
CA PRO A 123 5.80 -11.23 -5.82
C PRO A 123 4.41 -11.06 -6.45
N PRO A 124 3.98 -11.98 -7.31
CA PRO A 124 2.65 -11.97 -7.89
C PRO A 124 1.58 -12.04 -6.79
N LEU A 125 0.36 -11.65 -7.14
CA LEU A 125 -0.78 -11.76 -6.23
C LEU A 125 -1.08 -13.24 -5.95
N GLU A 126 -1.10 -13.58 -4.68
CA GLU A 126 -1.52 -14.91 -4.24
C GLU A 126 -2.99 -14.87 -3.83
N HIS A 127 -3.85 -15.42 -4.68
CA HIS A 127 -5.31 -15.34 -4.50
C HIS A 127 -5.80 -16.02 -3.21
N THR A 128 -5.10 -17.03 -2.72
CA THR A 128 -5.43 -17.73 -1.46
C THR A 128 -5.28 -16.84 -0.23
N GLN A 129 -4.55 -15.74 -0.35
CA GLN A 129 -4.26 -14.83 0.74
C GLN A 129 -5.21 -13.62 0.79
N ILE A 130 -6.09 -13.47 -0.19
CA ILE A 130 -7.06 -12.36 -0.21
C ILE A 130 -7.92 -12.40 1.05
N GLY A 131 -8.03 -11.25 1.72
CA GLY A 131 -8.76 -11.10 2.99
C GLY A 131 -7.94 -11.41 4.24
N SER A 132 -6.72 -11.96 4.10
CA SER A 132 -5.84 -12.21 5.26
C SER A 132 -5.12 -10.94 5.72
N SER A 133 -4.72 -10.93 7.02
CA SER A 133 -3.99 -9.82 7.60
C SER A 133 -2.52 -9.85 7.19
N SER A 134 -2.05 -8.79 6.55
CA SER A 134 -0.62 -8.62 6.26
C SER A 134 0.18 -8.18 7.48
N TRP A 135 -0.46 -7.55 8.47
CA TRP A 135 0.20 -7.19 9.74
C TRP A 135 0.56 -8.43 10.55
N LEU A 136 -0.36 -9.42 10.63
CA LEU A 136 -0.08 -10.70 11.31
C LEU A 136 1.08 -11.42 10.64
N LYS A 137 1.11 -11.49 9.30
CA LYS A 137 2.22 -12.09 8.57
C LYS A 137 3.55 -11.40 8.84
N GLU A 138 3.56 -10.08 8.90
CA GLU A 138 4.78 -9.32 9.16
C GLU A 138 5.29 -9.52 10.60
N ILE A 139 4.39 -9.73 11.54
CA ILE A 139 4.74 -10.10 12.92
C ILE A 139 5.32 -11.52 12.99
N GLU A 140 4.76 -12.44 12.19
CA GLU A 140 5.18 -13.86 12.15
C GLU A 140 6.50 -14.08 11.41
N LYS A 141 6.79 -13.33 10.34
CA LYS A 141 8.05 -13.42 9.57
C LYS A 141 9.31 -13.21 10.40
N THR A 142 9.21 -12.65 11.59
CA THR A 142 10.35 -12.34 12.45
C THR A 142 10.67 -13.47 13.41
N GLN A 143 10.21 -14.69 13.15
CA GLN A 143 10.69 -15.88 13.86
C GLN A 143 11.99 -16.35 13.19
N PRO A 144 13.10 -16.46 13.94
CA PRO A 144 14.32 -17.09 13.47
C PRO A 144 14.11 -18.59 13.24
#